data_2caf7f5badea88e0549dcd058fb56f8e
#
_entry.id   2caf7f5badea88e0549dcd058fb56f8e
#
_cell.length_a   1.000
_cell.length_b   1.000
_cell.length_c   1.000
_cell.angle_alpha   90.00
_cell.angle_beta   90.00
_cell.angle_gamma   90.00
#
_symmetry.space_group_name_H-M   'P 1'
#
loop_
_entity.id
_entity.type
_entity.pdbx_description
1 polymer ?
#
loop_
_entity_poly.entity_id
_entity_poly.type
_entity_poly.pdbx_seq_one_letter_code
_entity_poly.pdbx_strand_id
1 'polypeptide(L)'
;MINGRRLNEARLTLPMALKLEAELEKRGISVVQTRRRDTLIALHERGPIANARQADLFVSLHTNAANPNWRNGSSVRGVETYFLSTARTEDERRVAAMENDVVRFETATETEKGDPLSFILNDMAQNEHLRESSDLAQLVQGRLRAVHPGPSRGVKQAGFSVLMRAYMPAILVEVGFGTNPSDARWMGSDEGQRDIAVSIADAVLEYLQHYERRTRTAVRP
;
A
#
# COMPACT_ATOMS: atom_id res chain seq x y z
N MET A 1 2.77 -21.44 3.57
CA MET A 1 4.03 -22.22 3.50
C MET A 1 4.26 -22.62 2.06
N ILE A 2 5.38 -22.24 1.45
CA ILE A 2 5.79 -22.72 0.13
C ILE A 2 7.02 -23.61 0.35
N ASN A 3 7.00 -24.83 -0.19
CA ASN A 3 8.08 -25.81 -0.04
C ASN A 3 8.52 -26.02 1.43
N GLY A 4 7.58 -26.05 2.36
CA GLY A 4 7.84 -26.25 3.80
C GLY A 4 8.45 -25.06 4.55
N ARG A 5 8.67 -23.91 3.89
CA ARG A 5 9.18 -22.69 4.53
C ARG A 5 8.05 -21.71 4.81
N ARG A 6 8.07 -21.10 6.01
CA ARG A 6 7.16 -19.99 6.35
C ARG A 6 7.49 -18.81 5.42
N LEU A 7 6.49 -18.34 4.68
CA LEU A 7 6.67 -17.16 3.84
C LEU A 7 6.90 -15.95 4.76
N ASN A 8 8.00 -15.24 4.54
CA ASN A 8 8.26 -13.98 5.21
C ASN A 8 7.89 -12.87 4.22
N GLU A 9 6.88 -12.08 4.54
CA GLU A 9 6.40 -10.97 3.74
C GLU A 9 7.51 -9.98 3.36
N ALA A 10 8.38 -9.65 4.32
CA ALA A 10 9.49 -8.72 4.08
C ALA A 10 10.44 -9.18 2.97
N ARG A 11 10.58 -10.51 2.76
CA ARG A 11 11.38 -11.08 1.67
C ARG A 11 10.75 -10.96 0.30
N LEU A 12 9.44 -10.70 0.24
CA LEU A 12 8.71 -10.46 -1.01
C LEU A 12 8.61 -8.95 -1.26
N THR A 13 8.15 -8.19 -0.28
CA THR A 13 7.82 -6.77 -0.46
C THR A 13 9.06 -5.90 -0.65
N LEU A 14 10.19 -6.20 0.01
CA LEU A 14 11.41 -5.40 -0.15
C LEU A 14 12.01 -5.45 -1.56
N PRO A 15 12.20 -6.62 -2.20
CA PRO A 15 12.65 -6.65 -3.59
C PRO A 15 11.69 -5.96 -4.56
N MET A 16 10.36 -6.08 -4.34
CA MET A 16 9.35 -5.39 -5.15
C MET A 16 9.47 -3.87 -5.01
N ALA A 17 9.62 -3.37 -3.77
CA ALA A 17 9.77 -1.95 -3.51
C ALA A 17 11.05 -1.38 -4.16
N LEU A 18 12.17 -2.10 -4.12
CA LEU A 18 13.40 -1.68 -4.79
C LEU A 18 13.29 -1.69 -6.32
N LYS A 19 12.57 -2.65 -6.90
CA LYS A 19 12.27 -2.64 -8.33
C LYS A 19 11.33 -1.51 -8.70
N LEU A 20 10.31 -1.24 -7.87
CA LEU A 20 9.39 -0.12 -8.07
C LEU A 20 10.12 1.22 -8.05
N GLU A 21 11.04 1.42 -7.10
CA GLU A 21 11.90 2.60 -7.05
C GLU A 21 12.66 2.77 -8.38
N ALA A 22 13.36 1.73 -8.84
CA ALA A 22 14.10 1.78 -10.09
C ALA A 22 13.20 2.09 -11.31
N GLU A 23 11.97 1.60 -11.34
CA GLU A 23 11.02 1.88 -12.42
C GLU A 23 10.47 3.31 -12.35
N LEU A 24 10.23 3.86 -11.16
CA LEU A 24 9.82 5.24 -10.96
C LEU A 24 10.95 6.23 -11.34
N GLU A 25 12.19 5.95 -10.91
CA GLU A 25 13.36 6.76 -11.23
C GLU A 25 13.63 6.83 -12.74
N LYS A 26 13.46 5.72 -13.48
CA LYS A 26 13.52 5.71 -14.96
C LYS A 26 12.50 6.65 -15.62
N ARG A 27 11.37 6.92 -14.91
CA ARG A 27 10.30 7.82 -15.36
C ARG A 27 10.49 9.25 -14.85
N GLY A 28 11.63 9.56 -14.21
CA GLY A 28 11.96 10.87 -13.66
C GLY A 28 11.25 11.19 -12.34
N ILE A 29 10.74 10.20 -11.65
CA ILE A 29 10.06 10.34 -10.34
C ILE A 29 11.05 10.02 -9.23
N SER A 30 11.30 10.98 -8.34
CA SER A 30 12.14 10.78 -7.16
C SER A 30 11.46 9.89 -6.14
N VAL A 31 12.20 8.97 -5.52
CA VAL A 31 11.65 8.00 -4.57
C VAL A 31 12.39 8.05 -3.24
N VAL A 32 11.64 7.98 -2.16
CA VAL A 32 12.14 7.79 -0.79
C VAL A 32 11.63 6.46 -0.26
N GLN A 33 12.53 5.53 0.01
CA GLN A 33 12.19 4.27 0.67
C GLN A 33 12.19 4.44 2.19
N THR A 34 11.14 3.97 2.87
CA THR A 34 11.12 3.92 4.33
C THR A 34 12.16 2.94 4.88
N ARG A 35 12.50 1.89 4.12
CA ARG A 35 13.60 0.95 4.41
C ARG A 35 14.24 0.42 3.13
N ARG A 36 15.54 0.13 3.17
CA ARG A 36 16.30 -0.48 2.05
C ARG A 36 16.89 -1.86 2.40
N ARG A 37 16.61 -2.35 3.61
CA ARG A 37 17.06 -3.65 4.12
C ARG A 37 15.99 -4.25 5.03
N ASP A 38 16.16 -5.49 5.43
CA ASP A 38 15.25 -6.16 6.35
C ASP A 38 15.42 -5.56 7.77
N THR A 39 14.80 -4.41 7.97
CA THR A 39 14.79 -3.63 9.22
C THR A 39 13.34 -3.31 9.54
N LEU A 40 12.98 -3.42 10.80
CA LEU A 40 11.67 -2.98 11.29
C LEU A 40 11.64 -1.45 11.34
N ILE A 41 10.66 -0.85 10.66
CA ILE A 41 10.25 0.54 10.83
C ILE A 41 8.81 0.49 11.34
N ALA A 42 8.56 1.10 12.46
CA ALA A 42 7.24 1.11 13.07
C ALA A 42 6.18 1.69 12.11
N LEU A 43 4.97 1.15 12.13
CA LEU A 43 3.92 1.57 11.19
C LEU A 43 3.63 3.08 11.30
N HIS A 44 3.59 3.59 12.53
CA HIS A 44 3.33 4.99 12.82
C HIS A 44 4.47 5.94 12.41
N GLU A 45 5.68 5.44 12.11
CA GLU A 45 6.83 6.24 11.66
C GLU A 45 6.89 6.39 10.13
N ARG A 46 6.27 5.48 9.37
CA ARG A 46 6.42 5.45 7.91
C ARG A 46 5.79 6.66 7.22
N GLY A 47 4.59 7.07 7.63
CA GLY A 47 3.94 8.29 7.17
C GLY A 47 4.76 9.56 7.49
N PRO A 48 5.17 9.79 8.75
CA PRO A 48 6.08 10.88 9.13
C PRO A 48 7.38 10.94 8.33
N ILE A 49 8.00 9.80 7.96
CA ILE A 49 9.18 9.79 7.07
C ILE A 49 8.83 10.41 5.71
N ALA A 50 7.69 10.05 5.12
CA ALA A 50 7.22 10.64 3.87
C ALA A 50 6.91 12.13 4.00
N ASN A 51 6.22 12.53 5.07
CA ASN A 51 5.90 13.94 5.37
C ASN A 51 7.16 14.80 5.48
N ALA A 52 8.17 14.32 6.23
CA ALA A 52 9.45 15.03 6.42
C ALA A 52 10.24 15.20 5.11
N ARG A 53 9.98 14.37 4.12
CA ARG A 53 10.55 14.43 2.78
C ARG A 53 9.68 15.16 1.77
N GLN A 54 8.54 15.70 2.23
CA GLN A 54 7.56 16.40 1.38
C GLN A 54 7.16 15.55 0.16
N ALA A 55 6.91 14.26 0.40
CA ALA A 55 6.50 13.36 -0.66
C ALA A 55 5.09 13.70 -1.16
N ASP A 56 4.90 13.62 -2.48
CA ASP A 56 3.61 13.87 -3.13
C ASP A 56 2.64 12.70 -3.02
N LEU A 57 3.16 11.48 -2.86
CA LEU A 57 2.40 10.24 -2.75
C LEU A 57 3.04 9.27 -1.75
N PHE A 58 2.22 8.42 -1.13
CA PHE A 58 2.67 7.32 -0.29
C PHE A 58 2.09 6.00 -0.77
N VAL A 59 2.96 5.01 -1.06
CA VAL A 59 2.57 3.67 -1.50
C VAL A 59 3.16 2.63 -0.56
N SER A 60 2.31 1.88 0.13
CA SER A 60 2.70 0.76 1.00
C SER A 60 2.45 -0.57 0.27
N LEU A 61 3.48 -1.41 0.16
CA LEU A 61 3.40 -2.73 -0.48
C LEU A 61 3.30 -3.84 0.57
N HIS A 62 2.26 -4.65 0.45
CA HIS A 62 1.94 -5.74 1.37
C HIS A 62 1.63 -7.04 0.63
N THR A 63 1.62 -8.13 1.38
CA THR A 63 1.24 -9.47 0.93
C THR A 63 0.14 -10.01 1.82
N ASN A 64 -1.06 -10.09 1.31
CA ASN A 64 -2.25 -10.52 2.04
C ASN A 64 -2.14 -11.98 2.54
N ALA A 65 -2.92 -12.30 3.55
CA ALA A 65 -3.11 -13.66 4.04
C ALA A 65 -4.60 -13.99 4.20
N ALA A 66 -4.98 -15.18 3.76
CA ALA A 66 -6.34 -15.67 4.00
C ALA A 66 -6.56 -15.92 5.49
N ASN A 67 -7.80 -15.76 5.96
CA ASN A 67 -8.16 -16.09 7.32
C ASN A 67 -7.84 -17.59 7.59
N PRO A 68 -7.05 -17.92 8.62
CA PRO A 68 -6.67 -19.29 8.93
C PRO A 68 -7.88 -20.19 9.27
N ASN A 69 -9.00 -19.60 9.66
CA ASN A 69 -10.23 -20.32 9.99
C ASN A 69 -11.10 -20.63 8.76
N TRP A 70 -10.75 -20.12 7.57
CA TRP A 70 -11.48 -20.46 6.36
C TRP A 70 -11.13 -21.84 5.86
N ARG A 71 -12.15 -22.69 5.64
CA ARG A 71 -12.01 -24.07 5.19
C ARG A 71 -11.15 -24.23 3.93
N ASN A 72 -11.17 -23.22 3.03
CA ASN A 72 -10.42 -23.18 1.77
C ASN A 72 -9.52 -21.95 1.69
N GLY A 73 -8.92 -21.52 2.80
CA GLY A 73 -8.10 -20.30 2.85
C GLY A 73 -6.97 -20.27 1.83
N SER A 74 -6.36 -21.43 1.52
CA SER A 74 -5.30 -21.54 0.51
C SER A 74 -5.77 -21.35 -0.94
N SER A 75 -7.07 -21.40 -1.21
CA SER A 75 -7.64 -21.13 -2.54
C SER A 75 -7.88 -19.64 -2.77
N VAL A 76 -7.92 -18.83 -1.71
CA VAL A 76 -8.10 -17.36 -1.81
C VAL A 76 -6.86 -16.75 -2.44
N ARG A 77 -7.06 -15.95 -3.49
CA ARG A 77 -5.98 -15.35 -4.29
C ARG A 77 -6.44 -14.04 -4.94
N GLY A 78 -5.50 -13.33 -5.52
CA GLY A 78 -5.76 -12.11 -6.28
C GLY A 78 -5.20 -10.86 -5.64
N VAL A 79 -5.35 -9.73 -6.32
CA VAL A 79 -4.81 -8.43 -5.94
C VAL A 79 -5.92 -7.49 -5.48
N GLU A 80 -5.64 -6.68 -4.47
CA GLU A 80 -6.55 -5.64 -3.97
C GLU A 80 -5.77 -4.41 -3.53
N THR A 81 -6.36 -3.23 -3.69
CA THR A 81 -5.73 -1.97 -3.32
C THR A 81 -6.63 -1.21 -2.35
N TYR A 82 -6.04 -0.68 -1.29
CA TYR A 82 -6.74 0.00 -0.22
C TYR A 82 -6.35 1.48 -0.15
N PHE A 83 -7.29 2.31 0.27
CA PHE A 83 -7.06 3.65 0.76
C PHE A 83 -7.66 3.83 2.15
N LEU A 84 -7.24 4.86 2.88
CA LEU A 84 -7.65 5.09 4.25
C LEU A 84 -9.10 5.61 4.31
N SER A 85 -10.00 4.85 4.93
CA SER A 85 -11.37 5.27 5.27
C SER A 85 -12.03 4.24 6.19
N THR A 86 -13.29 4.45 6.56
CA THR A 86 -14.06 3.45 7.31
C THR A 86 -14.31 2.20 6.46
N ALA A 87 -13.96 1.04 6.98
CA ALA A 87 -14.19 -0.24 6.30
C ALA A 87 -15.68 -0.50 6.07
N ARG A 88 -16.04 -0.95 4.87
CA ARG A 88 -17.42 -1.24 4.47
C ARG A 88 -17.81 -2.68 4.73
N THR A 89 -16.86 -3.59 4.71
CA THR A 89 -17.09 -5.04 4.86
C THR A 89 -16.29 -5.61 6.03
N GLU A 90 -16.69 -6.80 6.48
CA GLU A 90 -15.95 -7.54 7.51
C GLU A 90 -14.57 -7.99 7.01
N ASP A 91 -14.45 -8.35 5.74
CA ASP A 91 -13.16 -8.71 5.14
C ASP A 91 -12.17 -7.54 5.14
N GLU A 92 -12.63 -6.32 4.81
CA GLU A 92 -11.81 -5.11 4.91
C GLU A 92 -11.34 -4.83 6.34
N ARG A 93 -12.24 -4.97 7.34
CA ARG A 93 -11.88 -4.83 8.76
C ARG A 93 -10.85 -5.86 9.18
N ARG A 94 -11.01 -7.11 8.73
CA ARG A 94 -10.09 -8.21 9.03
C ARG A 94 -8.68 -7.94 8.47
N VAL A 95 -8.58 -7.51 7.21
CA VAL A 95 -7.28 -7.22 6.59
C VAL A 95 -6.59 -6.08 7.33
N ALA A 96 -7.29 -4.98 7.62
CA ALA A 96 -6.72 -3.88 8.40
C ALA A 96 -6.32 -4.31 9.81
N ALA A 97 -7.12 -5.15 10.48
CA ALA A 97 -6.76 -5.67 11.80
C ALA A 97 -5.49 -6.54 11.75
N MET A 98 -5.33 -7.36 10.72
CA MET A 98 -4.14 -8.20 10.51
C MET A 98 -2.87 -7.34 10.33
N GLU A 99 -2.95 -6.32 9.47
CA GLU A 99 -1.83 -5.42 9.22
C GLU A 99 -1.50 -4.55 10.43
N ASN A 100 -2.51 -4.07 11.15
CA ASN A 100 -2.32 -3.26 12.35
C ASN A 100 -1.81 -4.08 13.56
N ASP A 101 -1.96 -5.41 13.57
CA ASP A 101 -1.52 -6.28 14.70
C ASP A 101 0.00 -6.25 14.91
N VAL A 102 0.77 -5.84 13.90
CA VAL A 102 2.22 -5.65 13.99
C VAL A 102 2.60 -4.61 15.04
N VAL A 103 1.73 -3.65 15.34
CA VAL A 103 1.93 -2.62 16.39
C VAL A 103 2.24 -3.26 17.76
N ARG A 104 1.78 -4.48 18.03
CA ARG A 104 2.08 -5.20 19.28
C ARG A 104 3.57 -5.53 19.45
N PHE A 105 4.32 -5.56 18.37
CA PHE A 105 5.78 -5.83 18.39
C PHE A 105 6.61 -4.54 18.34
N GLU A 106 5.94 -3.40 18.21
CA GLU A 106 6.56 -2.09 18.30
C GLU A 106 6.72 -1.77 19.79
N THR A 107 7.95 -1.51 20.23
CA THR A 107 8.18 -1.04 21.62
C THR A 107 7.33 0.21 21.82
N ALA A 108 6.52 0.21 22.87
CA ALA A 108 5.64 1.30 23.25
C ALA A 108 6.46 2.58 23.48
N THR A 109 6.74 3.29 22.43
CA THR A 109 7.04 4.72 22.51
C THR A 109 5.70 5.39 22.75
N GLU A 110 5.66 6.24 23.77
CA GLU A 110 4.49 6.91 24.29
C GLU A 110 3.50 7.26 23.20
N THR A 111 2.27 6.75 23.33
CA THR A 111 1.12 7.32 22.64
C THR A 111 1.10 8.80 23.04
N GLU A 112 1.63 9.67 22.18
CA GLU A 112 1.39 11.09 22.31
C GLU A 112 -0.12 11.25 22.45
N LYS A 113 -0.55 11.72 23.60
CA LYS A 113 -1.91 12.20 23.81
C LYS A 113 -2.05 13.40 22.89
N GLY A 114 -2.48 13.14 21.65
CA GLY A 114 -2.63 14.19 20.65
C GLY A 114 -3.55 15.26 21.19
N ASP A 115 -3.10 16.51 21.13
CA ASP A 115 -3.94 17.67 21.35
C ASP A 115 -5.20 17.55 20.47
N PRO A 116 -6.42 17.80 21.01
CA PRO A 116 -7.67 17.73 20.24
C PRO A 116 -7.63 18.54 18.93
N LEU A 117 -6.87 19.63 18.88
CA LEU A 117 -6.66 20.42 17.67
C LEU A 117 -5.86 19.66 16.61
N SER A 118 -4.82 18.94 17.01
CA SER A 118 -4.06 18.07 16.10
C SER A 118 -4.92 16.95 15.50
N PHE A 119 -5.89 16.45 16.25
CA PHE A 119 -6.84 15.43 15.76
C PHE A 119 -7.76 16.00 14.67
N ILE A 120 -8.28 17.21 14.87
CA ILE A 120 -9.16 17.89 13.89
C ILE A 120 -8.38 18.25 12.62
N LEU A 121 -7.16 18.74 12.74
CA LEU A 121 -6.31 19.08 11.60
C LEU A 121 -5.92 17.82 10.80
N ASN A 122 -5.64 16.71 11.48
CA ASN A 122 -5.37 15.43 10.84
C ASN A 122 -6.61 14.89 10.09
N ASP A 123 -7.80 15.00 10.69
CA ASP A 123 -9.06 14.57 10.08
C ASP A 123 -9.37 15.38 8.81
N MET A 124 -9.16 16.69 8.85
CA MET A 124 -9.34 17.58 7.69
C MET A 124 -8.34 17.28 6.57
N ALA A 125 -7.05 17.09 6.89
CA ALA A 125 -6.01 16.77 5.91
C ALA A 125 -6.27 15.39 5.27
N GLN A 126 -6.71 14.40 6.05
CA GLN A 126 -7.08 13.08 5.53
C GLN A 126 -8.28 13.14 4.59
N ASN A 127 -9.29 13.94 4.90
CA ASN A 127 -10.46 14.12 4.04
C ASN A 127 -10.13 14.80 2.71
N GLU A 128 -9.17 15.74 2.70
CA GLU A 128 -8.69 16.40 1.49
C GLU A 128 -8.04 15.40 0.52
N HIS A 129 -7.25 14.44 1.04
CA HIS A 129 -6.54 13.45 0.21
C HIS A 129 -7.33 12.15 -0.05
N LEU A 130 -8.54 12.01 0.49
CA LEU A 130 -9.32 10.78 0.36
C LEU A 130 -9.70 10.48 -1.10
N ARG A 131 -10.09 11.51 -1.85
CA ARG A 131 -10.45 11.37 -3.26
C ARG A 131 -9.22 11.03 -4.10
N GLU A 132 -8.14 11.74 -3.91
CA GLU A 132 -6.87 11.52 -4.60
C GLU A 132 -6.32 10.13 -4.31
N SER A 133 -6.41 9.66 -3.07
CA SER A 133 -6.04 8.28 -2.69
C SER A 133 -6.90 7.24 -3.39
N SER A 134 -8.21 7.47 -3.49
CA SER A 134 -9.12 6.58 -4.21
C SER A 134 -8.82 6.55 -5.71
N ASP A 135 -8.55 7.71 -6.33
CA ASP A 135 -8.22 7.81 -7.76
C ASP A 135 -6.89 7.06 -8.05
N LEU A 136 -5.86 7.26 -7.23
CA LEU A 136 -4.59 6.52 -7.32
C LEU A 136 -4.80 5.01 -7.15
N ALA A 137 -5.59 4.61 -6.15
CA ALA A 137 -5.89 3.20 -5.90
C ALA A 137 -6.58 2.52 -7.10
N GLN A 138 -7.48 3.24 -7.78
CA GLN A 138 -8.17 2.72 -8.97
C GLN A 138 -7.20 2.50 -10.15
N LEU A 139 -6.27 3.43 -10.39
CA LEU A 139 -5.26 3.29 -11.43
C LEU A 139 -4.32 2.10 -11.13
N VAL A 140 -3.80 2.02 -9.91
CA VAL A 140 -2.93 0.90 -9.47
C VAL A 140 -3.66 -0.43 -9.58
N GLN A 141 -4.89 -0.54 -9.08
CA GLN A 141 -5.69 -1.74 -9.16
C GLN A 141 -5.97 -2.15 -10.61
N GLY A 142 -6.26 -1.20 -11.49
CA GLY A 142 -6.49 -1.42 -12.90
C GLY A 142 -5.27 -1.99 -13.62
N ARG A 143 -4.08 -1.45 -13.36
CA ARG A 143 -2.82 -1.93 -13.94
C ARG A 143 -2.43 -3.31 -13.41
N LEU A 144 -2.51 -3.53 -12.11
CA LEU A 144 -2.20 -4.82 -11.50
C LEU A 144 -3.16 -5.94 -11.94
N ARG A 145 -4.45 -5.62 -12.14
CA ARG A 145 -5.42 -6.58 -12.70
C ARG A 145 -4.97 -7.18 -14.04
N ALA A 146 -4.29 -6.40 -14.87
CA ALA A 146 -3.89 -6.83 -16.21
C ALA A 146 -2.74 -7.86 -16.20
N VAL A 147 -1.90 -7.86 -15.16
CA VAL A 147 -0.71 -8.71 -15.06
C VAL A 147 -0.84 -9.81 -14.00
N HIS A 148 -1.67 -9.61 -12.98
CA HIS A 148 -1.81 -10.58 -11.90
C HIS A 148 -2.49 -11.87 -12.37
N PRO A 149 -1.93 -13.07 -12.08
CA PRO A 149 -2.49 -14.35 -12.54
C PRO A 149 -3.80 -14.74 -11.84
N GLY A 150 -4.16 -14.08 -10.75
CA GLY A 150 -5.40 -14.25 -10.00
C GLY A 150 -6.42 -13.16 -10.30
N PRO A 151 -7.62 -13.23 -9.69
CA PRO A 151 -8.66 -12.25 -9.90
C PRO A 151 -8.30 -10.87 -9.30
N SER A 152 -8.80 -9.80 -9.92
CA SER A 152 -8.89 -8.50 -9.26
C SER A 152 -9.98 -8.55 -8.18
N ARG A 153 -9.62 -8.17 -6.96
CA ARG A 153 -10.55 -8.07 -5.82
C ARG A 153 -11.03 -6.63 -5.60
N GLY A 154 -10.58 -5.72 -6.46
CA GLY A 154 -11.03 -4.34 -6.52
C GLY A 154 -10.34 -3.39 -5.55
N VAL A 155 -10.77 -2.14 -5.61
CA VAL A 155 -10.38 -1.09 -4.66
C VAL A 155 -11.27 -1.20 -3.43
N LYS A 156 -10.67 -1.10 -2.27
CA LYS A 156 -11.28 -1.24 -0.96
C LYS A 156 -10.85 -0.11 -0.03
N GLN A 157 -11.42 -0.05 1.16
CA GLN A 157 -11.07 0.96 2.16
C GLN A 157 -11.09 0.39 3.57
N ALA A 158 -10.13 0.81 4.41
CA ALA A 158 -10.11 0.45 5.83
C ALA A 158 -9.15 1.35 6.63
N GLY A 159 -9.17 1.23 7.95
CA GLY A 159 -8.35 1.98 8.90
C GLY A 159 -6.95 1.38 9.08
N PHE A 160 -6.08 1.55 8.10
CA PHE A 160 -4.69 1.09 8.18
C PHE A 160 -3.80 2.07 8.92
N SER A 161 -3.17 1.64 10.00
CA SER A 161 -2.27 2.47 10.82
C SER A 161 -1.12 3.08 10.02
N VAL A 162 -0.60 2.36 9.02
CA VAL A 162 0.48 2.83 8.16
C VAL A 162 0.09 4.04 7.30
N LEU A 163 -1.21 4.22 7.02
CA LEU A 163 -1.73 5.33 6.22
C LEU A 163 -2.20 6.51 7.07
N MET A 164 -2.49 6.31 8.35
CA MET A 164 -3.14 7.31 9.22
C MET A 164 -2.35 8.61 9.39
N ARG A 165 -1.02 8.57 9.28
CA ARG A 165 -0.14 9.73 9.49
C ARG A 165 0.55 10.20 8.21
N ALA A 166 0.08 9.77 7.04
CA ALA A 166 0.52 10.26 5.75
C ALA A 166 -0.35 11.47 5.35
N TYR A 167 0.27 12.65 5.17
CA TYR A 167 -0.41 13.90 4.82
C TYR A 167 -0.31 14.18 3.32
N MET A 168 -0.48 13.14 2.53
CA MET A 168 -0.54 13.14 1.07
C MET A 168 -1.46 11.99 0.62
N PRO A 169 -1.84 11.91 -0.66
CA PRO A 169 -2.53 10.74 -1.21
C PRO A 169 -1.76 9.45 -0.90
N ALA A 170 -2.43 8.50 -0.24
CA ALA A 170 -1.80 7.32 0.34
C ALA A 170 -2.61 6.05 0.07
N ILE A 171 -1.93 5.00 -0.37
CA ILE A 171 -2.53 3.69 -0.66
C ILE A 171 -1.72 2.54 -0.06
N LEU A 172 -2.42 1.43 0.20
CA LEU A 172 -1.82 0.14 0.54
C LEU A 172 -2.20 -0.88 -0.53
N VAL A 173 -1.21 -1.55 -1.09
CA VAL A 173 -1.38 -2.52 -2.18
C VAL A 173 -1.08 -3.91 -1.67
N GLU A 174 -2.11 -4.74 -1.62
CA GLU A 174 -2.01 -6.18 -1.39
C GLU A 174 -1.75 -6.86 -2.73
N VAL A 175 -0.48 -7.10 -3.03
CA VAL A 175 -0.04 -7.57 -4.35
C VAL A 175 -0.39 -9.03 -4.65
N GLY A 176 -0.93 -9.75 -3.68
CA GLY A 176 -1.35 -11.15 -3.79
C GLY A 176 -1.44 -11.81 -2.41
N PHE A 177 -1.92 -13.04 -2.36
CA PHE A 177 -2.04 -13.80 -1.11
C PHE A 177 -0.83 -14.70 -0.90
N GLY A 178 -0.03 -14.40 0.13
CA GLY A 178 1.10 -15.27 0.54
C GLY A 178 0.68 -16.67 1.00
N THR A 179 -0.59 -16.84 1.37
CA THR A 179 -1.21 -18.13 1.69
C THR A 179 -1.61 -18.96 0.47
N ASN A 180 -1.66 -18.35 -0.72
CA ASN A 180 -1.97 -19.03 -1.97
C ASN A 180 -0.69 -19.43 -2.71
N PRO A 181 -0.49 -20.72 -3.06
CA PRO A 181 0.74 -21.17 -3.70
C PRO A 181 1.00 -20.55 -5.10
N SER A 182 -0.03 -20.18 -5.84
CA SER A 182 0.11 -19.55 -7.16
C SER A 182 0.57 -18.09 -7.02
N ASP A 183 -0.14 -17.31 -6.20
CA ASP A 183 0.23 -15.91 -5.95
C ASP A 183 1.63 -15.82 -5.36
N ALA A 184 1.93 -16.65 -4.38
CA ALA A 184 3.22 -16.64 -3.70
C ALA A 184 4.39 -17.02 -4.63
N ARG A 185 4.19 -17.93 -5.59
CA ARG A 185 5.21 -18.24 -6.62
C ARG A 185 5.42 -17.07 -7.56
N TRP A 186 4.33 -16.43 -8.01
CA TRP A 186 4.39 -15.28 -8.91
C TRP A 186 5.08 -14.09 -8.22
N MET A 187 4.65 -13.73 -7.02
CA MET A 187 5.27 -12.68 -6.21
C MET A 187 6.76 -12.96 -5.88
N GLY A 188 7.14 -14.23 -5.77
CA GLY A 188 8.51 -14.66 -5.53
C GLY A 188 9.39 -14.75 -6.78
N SER A 189 8.81 -14.66 -7.98
CA SER A 189 9.55 -14.70 -9.24
C SER A 189 10.08 -13.32 -9.64
N ASP A 190 11.17 -13.29 -10.38
CA ASP A 190 11.73 -12.03 -10.89
C ASP A 190 10.77 -11.35 -11.89
N GLU A 191 10.09 -12.13 -12.71
CA GLU A 191 9.07 -11.69 -13.66
C GLU A 191 7.89 -11.03 -12.93
N GLY A 192 7.27 -11.73 -11.98
CA GLY A 192 6.12 -11.21 -11.23
C GLY A 192 6.45 -9.95 -10.44
N GLN A 193 7.64 -9.87 -9.82
CA GLN A 193 8.10 -8.66 -9.13
C GLN A 193 8.33 -7.50 -10.09
N ARG A 194 8.81 -7.76 -11.31
CA ARG A 194 8.96 -6.74 -12.36
C ARG A 194 7.60 -6.26 -12.85
N ASP A 195 6.68 -7.17 -13.11
CA ASP A 195 5.32 -6.84 -13.56
C ASP A 195 4.59 -5.96 -12.53
N ILE A 196 4.71 -6.29 -11.24
CA ILE A 196 4.18 -5.48 -10.14
C ILE A 196 4.81 -4.08 -10.17
N ALA A 197 6.14 -4.00 -10.23
CA ALA A 197 6.86 -2.73 -10.19
C ALA A 197 6.50 -1.82 -11.38
N VAL A 198 6.52 -2.37 -12.60
CA VAL A 198 6.15 -1.63 -13.82
C VAL A 198 4.70 -1.17 -13.76
N SER A 199 3.78 -2.05 -13.38
CA SER A 199 2.34 -1.72 -13.31
C SER A 199 2.04 -0.59 -12.33
N ILE A 200 2.67 -0.61 -11.14
CA ILE A 200 2.49 0.45 -10.15
C ILE A 200 3.17 1.75 -10.63
N ALA A 201 4.37 1.67 -11.20
CA ALA A 201 5.08 2.85 -11.71
C ALA A 201 4.30 3.54 -12.83
N ASP A 202 3.70 2.79 -13.76
CA ASP A 202 2.86 3.34 -14.83
C ASP A 202 1.59 3.99 -14.28
N ALA A 203 0.97 3.38 -13.25
CA ALA A 203 -0.21 3.96 -12.60
C ALA A 203 0.12 5.26 -11.86
N VAL A 204 1.24 5.31 -11.16
CA VAL A 204 1.73 6.52 -10.48
C VAL A 204 2.01 7.64 -11.49
N LEU A 205 2.71 7.35 -12.58
CA LEU A 205 2.98 8.32 -13.64
C LEU A 205 1.69 8.88 -14.25
N GLU A 206 0.73 8.00 -14.56
CA GLU A 206 -0.57 8.38 -15.08
C GLU A 206 -1.35 9.27 -14.10
N TYR A 207 -1.34 8.91 -12.80
CA TYR A 207 -1.96 9.71 -11.76
C TYR A 207 -1.35 11.11 -11.67
N LEU A 208 -0.02 11.24 -11.62
CA LEU A 208 0.68 12.52 -11.55
C LEU A 208 0.36 13.40 -12.76
N GLN A 209 0.33 12.83 -13.96
CA GLN A 209 -0.06 13.55 -15.19
C GLN A 209 -1.51 14.04 -15.15
N HIS A 210 -2.43 13.26 -14.57
CA HIS A 210 -3.83 13.65 -14.37
C HIS A 210 -3.94 14.79 -13.36
N TYR A 211 -3.21 14.68 -12.26
CA TYR A 211 -3.16 15.70 -11.21
C TYR A 211 -2.65 17.04 -11.74
N GLU A 212 -1.52 17.05 -12.46
CA GLU A 212 -0.98 18.25 -13.05
C GLU A 212 -1.94 18.92 -14.06
N ARG A 213 -2.62 18.13 -14.89
CA ARG A 213 -3.63 18.68 -15.83
C ARG A 213 -4.77 19.36 -15.09
N ARG A 214 -5.29 18.77 -14.02
CA ARG A 214 -6.37 19.34 -13.21
C ARG A 214 -5.96 20.65 -12.55
N THR A 215 -4.78 20.70 -11.96
CA THR A 215 -4.28 21.90 -11.28
C THR A 215 -3.98 23.05 -12.25
N ARG A 216 -3.41 22.77 -13.41
CA ARG A 216 -3.17 23.78 -14.46
C ARG A 216 -4.47 24.37 -15.02
N THR A 217 -5.53 23.58 -15.10
CA THR A 217 -6.84 24.06 -15.60
C THR A 217 -7.55 24.91 -14.55
N ALA A 218 -7.36 24.61 -13.25
CA ALA A 218 -7.97 25.38 -12.16
C ALA A 218 -7.31 26.76 -11.91
N VAL A 219 -6.08 26.98 -12.41
CA VAL A 219 -5.30 28.23 -12.22
C VAL A 219 -5.43 29.20 -13.42
N ARG A 220 -6.14 28.84 -14.49
CA ARG A 220 -6.43 29.79 -15.58
C ARG A 220 -7.63 30.65 -15.21
N PRO A 221 -7.45 32.00 -15.08
CA PRO A 221 -8.52 32.95 -14.80
C PRO A 221 -9.55 33.02 -15.95
#